data_3dc097ae02b093fe629305ab51ce3941
#
_entry.id   3dc097ae02b093fe629305ab51ce3941
#
_cell.length_a   1.000
_cell.length_b   1.000
_cell.length_c   1.000
_cell.angle_alpha   90.00
_cell.angle_beta   90.00
_cell.angle_gamma   90.00
#
_symmetry.space_group_name_H-M   'P 1'
#
loop_
_entity.id
_entity.type
_entity.pdbx_description
1 polymer ?
#
loop_
_entity_poly.entity_id
_entity_poly.type
_entity_poly.pdbx_seq_one_letter_code
_entity_poly.pdbx_strand_id
1 'polypeptide(L)'
;MSCNRALTLPCAGRWIYSAVMTAHDFNIPADRLPALLCAMPKAELHMHIEGSLEPELIFALAQRNAVALPYASVEELRQAYAFTNLQSFLDIYYAGASVLLKEQDFYDMAWAYLERAAADNVLRTEMFFDPQTHTERGVAMQTVIDGLHRACVDAKDKLGVDAALILCFLRHLSEASAFETLEQALPFRDRFIGVGLDSSELGHPPEKFARVFARSRELGLHLVAHAGEEGPPAYVWSALDVLKVERIDHGVQSTKDAALMRRLAKDRIPLTVCPLSNLKLCVFPDLGQHNLRELLDAGLVATVNSDDPAYFGGYMNQNFTQTFAATGLGARHAWQLAANSFEGSFVEAAAKRAYVDRLNEVFQGFA
;
A
#
# COMPACT_ATOMS: atom_id res chain seq x y z
N MET A 1 22.41 23.80 42.13
CA MET A 1 21.19 24.25 41.46
C MET A 1 21.34 23.89 39.97
N SER A 2 20.86 22.72 39.61
CA SER A 2 20.93 22.16 38.26
C SER A 2 19.52 22.15 37.69
N CYS A 3 19.29 22.94 36.67
CA CYS A 3 17.98 23.11 36.03
C CYS A 3 17.85 22.08 34.89
N ASN A 4 17.15 20.96 35.17
CA ASN A 4 16.73 19.98 34.18
C ASN A 4 15.63 20.66 33.31
N ARG A 5 15.97 21.08 32.10
CA ARG A 5 15.00 21.36 31.06
C ARG A 5 14.58 20.05 30.41
N ALA A 6 13.42 19.56 30.80
CA ALA A 6 12.69 18.57 30.01
C ALA A 6 12.37 19.17 28.65
N LEU A 7 12.94 18.60 27.60
CA LEU A 7 12.52 18.84 26.22
C LEU A 7 11.14 18.20 26.04
N THR A 8 10.10 18.98 26.20
CA THR A 8 8.76 18.65 25.74
C THR A 8 8.79 18.69 24.21
N LEU A 9 8.73 17.52 23.58
CA LEU A 9 8.40 17.42 22.16
C LEU A 9 7.07 18.14 21.91
N PRO A 10 6.96 19.01 20.89
CA PRO A 10 5.69 19.62 20.56
C PRO A 10 4.70 18.54 20.16
N CYS A 11 3.50 18.54 20.74
CA CYS A 11 2.35 17.78 20.27
C CYS A 11 2.18 18.09 18.77
N ALA A 12 2.64 17.17 17.93
CA ALA A 12 2.44 17.24 16.49
C ALA A 12 0.94 17.12 16.21
N GLY A 13 0.38 18.20 15.71
CA GLY A 13 -0.66 18.15 14.73
C GLY A 13 -2.08 17.85 15.19
N ARG A 14 -2.74 18.82 15.81
CA ARG A 14 -4.12 19.10 15.40
C ARG A 14 -4.04 19.62 13.97
N TRP A 15 -4.02 18.72 13.00
CA TRP A 15 -4.10 19.09 11.59
C TRP A 15 -5.44 19.75 11.33
N ILE A 16 -5.36 20.87 10.87
CA ILE A 16 -6.18 21.95 10.39
C ILE A 16 -7.38 21.44 9.57
N TYR A 17 -8.37 20.84 10.23
CA TYR A 17 -9.72 20.69 9.66
C TYR A 17 -10.59 21.94 9.87
N SER A 18 -10.04 23.08 10.34
CA SER A 18 -10.84 24.23 10.72
C SER A 18 -11.04 25.29 9.61
N ALA A 19 -10.54 25.06 8.40
CA ALA A 19 -10.83 25.93 7.25
C ALA A 19 -10.82 25.19 5.90
N VAL A 20 -10.83 23.85 5.89
CA VAL A 20 -10.95 23.05 4.67
C VAL A 20 -12.43 22.76 4.47
N MET A 21 -12.95 23.04 3.27
CA MET A 21 -14.30 22.64 2.86
C MET A 21 -14.47 21.15 3.19
N THR A 22 -15.49 20.82 3.96
CA THR A 22 -15.81 19.44 4.28
C THR A 22 -16.63 18.85 3.13
N ALA A 23 -16.59 17.54 2.93
CA ALA A 23 -17.41 16.88 1.90
C ALA A 23 -18.92 17.15 2.04
N HIS A 24 -19.36 17.75 3.14
CA HIS A 24 -20.73 18.26 3.35
C HIS A 24 -21.06 19.47 2.47
N ASP A 25 -20.03 20.17 1.96
CA ASP A 25 -20.20 21.40 1.19
C ASP A 25 -20.41 21.14 -0.31
N PHE A 26 -20.24 19.86 -0.76
CA PHE A 26 -20.40 19.48 -2.17
C PHE A 26 -21.71 18.74 -2.41
N ASN A 27 -22.59 19.35 -3.19
CA ASN A 27 -23.85 18.72 -3.65
C ASN A 27 -23.62 18.01 -5.00
N ILE A 28 -22.92 16.88 -4.99
CA ILE A 28 -22.57 16.13 -6.21
C ILE A 28 -23.69 15.14 -6.52
N PRO A 29 -24.30 15.19 -7.72
CA PRO A 29 -25.32 14.23 -8.16
C PRO A 29 -24.77 12.80 -8.22
N ALA A 30 -25.61 11.82 -7.86
CA ALA A 30 -25.21 10.42 -7.76
C ALA A 30 -24.75 9.83 -9.11
N ASP A 31 -25.34 10.28 -10.22
CA ASP A 31 -24.97 9.86 -11.57
C ASP A 31 -23.59 10.38 -12.02
N ARG A 32 -23.07 11.43 -11.37
CA ARG A 32 -21.70 11.94 -11.62
C ARG A 32 -20.63 11.24 -10.77
N LEU A 33 -21.04 10.43 -9.79
CA LEU A 33 -20.10 9.78 -8.86
C LEU A 33 -19.05 8.90 -9.56
N PRO A 34 -19.37 8.03 -10.54
CA PRO A 34 -18.34 7.22 -11.21
C PRO A 34 -17.27 8.08 -11.91
N ALA A 35 -17.67 9.16 -12.57
CA ALA A 35 -16.75 10.09 -13.22
C ALA A 35 -15.88 10.84 -12.18
N LEU A 36 -16.46 11.24 -11.05
CA LEU A 36 -15.72 11.85 -9.95
C LEU A 36 -14.65 10.91 -9.39
N LEU A 37 -14.98 9.63 -9.12
CA LEU A 37 -14.04 8.63 -8.60
C LEU A 37 -12.81 8.45 -9.49
N CYS A 38 -13.01 8.50 -10.81
CA CYS A 38 -11.90 8.45 -11.77
C CYS A 38 -11.11 9.78 -11.84
N ALA A 39 -11.79 10.92 -11.75
CA ALA A 39 -11.18 12.24 -11.89
C ALA A 39 -10.46 12.73 -10.64
N MET A 40 -10.87 12.29 -9.44
CA MET A 40 -10.31 12.78 -8.19
C MET A 40 -8.86 12.35 -7.99
N PRO A 41 -7.98 13.25 -7.54
CA PRO A 41 -6.62 12.89 -7.14
C PRO A 41 -6.65 12.04 -5.87
N LYS A 42 -5.71 11.10 -5.77
CA LYS A 42 -5.57 10.17 -4.65
C LYS A 42 -4.12 9.77 -4.43
N ALA A 43 -3.80 9.23 -3.26
CA ALA A 43 -2.54 8.52 -3.05
C ALA A 43 -2.82 7.02 -2.96
N GLU A 44 -1.86 6.22 -3.42
CA GLU A 44 -1.84 4.77 -3.25
C GLU A 44 -0.70 4.41 -2.29
N LEU A 45 -1.06 3.85 -1.14
CA LEU A 45 -0.15 3.64 -0.02
C LEU A 45 0.10 2.15 0.27
N HIS A 46 -0.53 1.28 -0.52
CA HIS A 46 -0.45 -0.16 -0.37
C HIS A 46 -0.59 -0.82 -1.75
N MET A 47 0.56 -1.08 -2.34
CA MET A 47 0.67 -1.90 -3.53
C MET A 47 2.04 -2.57 -3.54
N HIS A 48 2.08 -3.85 -3.89
CA HIS A 48 3.29 -4.61 -4.09
C HIS A 48 3.72 -4.46 -5.54
N ILE A 49 4.95 -3.99 -5.76
CA ILE A 49 5.37 -3.69 -7.13
C ILE A 49 5.45 -4.97 -7.98
N GLU A 50 5.86 -6.08 -7.40
CA GLU A 50 5.84 -7.40 -8.05
C GLU A 50 4.41 -7.83 -8.40
N GLY A 51 3.42 -7.42 -7.62
CA GLY A 51 1.99 -7.65 -7.84
C GLY A 51 1.37 -6.82 -8.98
N SER A 52 2.14 -5.92 -9.57
CA SER A 52 1.76 -5.19 -10.78
C SER A 52 2.18 -5.87 -12.10
N LEU A 53 2.88 -7.02 -12.00
CA LEU A 53 3.31 -7.79 -13.15
C LEU A 53 2.11 -8.40 -13.90
N GLU A 54 1.69 -7.73 -14.96
CA GLU A 54 0.66 -8.27 -15.86
C GLU A 54 1.16 -9.52 -16.60
N PRO A 55 0.31 -10.49 -16.89
CA PRO A 55 0.69 -11.72 -17.60
C PRO A 55 1.46 -11.47 -18.90
N GLU A 56 1.09 -10.45 -19.67
CA GLU A 56 1.80 -10.06 -20.89
C GLU A 56 3.24 -9.66 -20.62
N LEU A 57 3.47 -8.89 -19.56
CA LEU A 57 4.82 -8.46 -19.18
C LEU A 57 5.61 -9.65 -18.63
N ILE A 58 5.01 -10.55 -17.85
CA ILE A 58 5.65 -11.80 -17.40
C ILE A 58 6.17 -12.60 -18.60
N PHE A 59 5.34 -12.82 -19.62
CA PHE A 59 5.74 -13.57 -20.82
C PHE A 59 6.83 -12.85 -21.63
N ALA A 60 6.75 -11.51 -21.77
CA ALA A 60 7.77 -10.73 -22.47
C ALA A 60 9.14 -10.80 -21.74
N LEU A 61 9.14 -10.68 -20.41
CA LEU A 61 10.34 -10.80 -19.58
C LEU A 61 10.90 -12.22 -19.57
N ALA A 62 10.03 -13.23 -19.50
CA ALA A 62 10.43 -14.64 -19.59
C ALA A 62 11.16 -14.93 -20.90
N GLN A 63 10.63 -14.44 -22.03
CA GLN A 63 11.28 -14.56 -23.34
C GLN A 63 12.63 -13.83 -23.36
N ARG A 64 12.68 -12.57 -22.87
CA ARG A 64 13.91 -11.76 -22.81
C ARG A 64 15.01 -12.42 -21.99
N ASN A 65 14.65 -13.06 -20.90
CA ASN A 65 15.56 -13.62 -19.92
C ASN A 65 15.75 -15.15 -20.08
N ALA A 66 15.13 -15.76 -21.09
CA ALA A 66 15.15 -17.21 -21.32
C ALA A 66 14.69 -18.04 -20.09
N VAL A 67 13.68 -17.53 -19.37
CA VAL A 67 13.07 -18.20 -18.21
C VAL A 67 11.89 -19.04 -18.72
N ALA A 68 11.86 -20.33 -18.34
CA ALA A 68 10.72 -21.19 -18.62
C ALA A 68 9.58 -20.91 -17.64
N LEU A 69 8.39 -20.66 -18.16
CA LEU A 69 7.17 -20.52 -17.36
C LEU A 69 6.42 -21.86 -17.29
N PRO A 70 5.70 -22.15 -16.19
CA PRO A 70 4.85 -23.33 -16.09
C PRO A 70 3.54 -23.22 -16.87
N TYR A 71 3.29 -22.10 -17.56
CA TYR A 71 2.09 -21.79 -18.33
C TYR A 71 2.45 -21.66 -19.81
N ALA A 72 1.60 -22.19 -20.69
CA ALA A 72 1.83 -22.16 -22.14
C ALA A 72 1.39 -20.85 -22.80
N SER A 73 0.50 -20.08 -22.15
CA SER A 73 -0.02 -18.80 -22.69
C SER A 73 -0.41 -17.82 -21.57
N VAL A 74 -0.57 -16.56 -21.97
CA VAL A 74 -1.12 -15.49 -21.13
C VAL A 74 -2.51 -15.85 -20.58
N GLU A 75 -3.35 -16.45 -21.43
CA GLU A 75 -4.71 -16.88 -21.06
C GLU A 75 -4.70 -17.98 -20.02
N GLU A 76 -3.78 -18.96 -20.13
CA GLU A 76 -3.62 -20.01 -19.14
C GLU A 76 -3.17 -19.46 -17.80
N LEU A 77 -2.21 -18.53 -17.79
CA LEU A 77 -1.78 -17.85 -16.58
C LEU A 77 -2.95 -17.07 -15.93
N ARG A 78 -3.75 -16.33 -16.71
CA ARG A 78 -4.94 -15.63 -16.18
C ARG A 78 -5.98 -16.58 -15.59
N GLN A 79 -6.18 -17.74 -16.19
CA GLN A 79 -7.10 -18.77 -15.64
C GLN A 79 -6.62 -19.32 -14.29
N ALA A 80 -5.31 -19.31 -14.04
CA ALA A 80 -4.75 -19.70 -12.75
C ALA A 80 -5.04 -18.71 -11.61
N TYR A 81 -5.48 -17.49 -11.91
CA TYR A 81 -5.80 -16.47 -10.90
C TYR A 81 -7.17 -16.70 -10.19
N ALA A 82 -7.50 -17.96 -9.96
CA ALA A 82 -8.66 -18.41 -9.19
C ALA A 82 -8.23 -18.77 -7.76
N PHE A 83 -7.94 -17.77 -6.96
CA PHE A 83 -7.41 -17.92 -5.60
C PHE A 83 -8.50 -18.39 -4.62
N THR A 84 -8.11 -19.15 -3.62
CA THR A 84 -8.99 -19.64 -2.54
C THR A 84 -8.58 -19.09 -1.17
N ASN A 85 -7.37 -18.56 -1.05
CA ASN A 85 -6.79 -17.95 0.14
C ASN A 85 -5.47 -17.26 -0.23
N LEU A 86 -4.86 -16.58 0.74
CA LEU A 86 -3.58 -15.88 0.57
C LEU A 86 -2.45 -16.80 0.07
N GLN A 87 -2.35 -18.04 0.60
CA GLN A 87 -1.26 -18.92 0.21
C GLN A 87 -1.34 -19.34 -1.26
N SER A 88 -2.55 -19.63 -1.79
CA SER A 88 -2.73 -20.02 -3.20
C SER A 88 -2.37 -18.86 -4.17
N PHE A 89 -2.50 -17.62 -3.72
CA PHE A 89 -2.03 -16.44 -4.45
C PHE A 89 -0.49 -16.35 -4.41
N LEU A 90 0.12 -16.44 -3.23
CA LEU A 90 1.56 -16.29 -3.06
C LEU A 90 2.37 -17.30 -3.91
N ASP A 91 1.88 -18.51 -4.09
CA ASP A 91 2.54 -19.53 -4.93
C ASP A 91 2.67 -19.07 -6.39
N ILE A 92 1.64 -18.40 -6.94
CA ILE A 92 1.66 -17.87 -8.31
C ILE A 92 2.45 -16.56 -8.38
N TYR A 93 2.32 -15.71 -7.39
CA TYR A 93 3.03 -14.45 -7.26
C TYR A 93 4.56 -14.62 -7.32
N TYR A 94 5.11 -15.53 -6.49
CA TYR A 94 6.54 -15.80 -6.49
C TYR A 94 7.03 -16.45 -7.80
N ALA A 95 6.20 -17.30 -8.41
CA ALA A 95 6.51 -17.87 -9.73
C ALA A 95 6.57 -16.77 -10.81
N GLY A 96 5.62 -15.83 -10.79
CA GLY A 96 5.61 -14.67 -11.69
C GLY A 96 6.84 -13.77 -11.51
N ALA A 97 7.22 -13.47 -10.27
CA ALA A 97 8.40 -12.65 -9.97
C ALA A 97 9.72 -13.28 -10.43
N SER A 98 9.75 -14.59 -10.75
CA SER A 98 10.96 -15.30 -11.18
C SER A 98 11.58 -14.76 -12.48
N VAL A 99 10.81 -14.06 -13.30
CA VAL A 99 11.27 -13.49 -14.58
C VAL A 99 12.13 -12.22 -14.41
N LEU A 100 12.12 -11.60 -13.23
CA LEU A 100 12.86 -10.39 -12.90
C LEU A 100 14.31 -10.74 -12.53
N LEU A 101 15.25 -10.45 -13.43
CA LEU A 101 16.67 -10.83 -13.28
C LEU A 101 17.64 -9.65 -13.46
N LYS A 102 17.24 -8.63 -14.18
CA LYS A 102 18.11 -7.49 -14.57
C LYS A 102 17.49 -6.18 -14.09
N GLU A 103 18.31 -5.17 -13.87
CA GLU A 103 17.87 -3.82 -13.52
C GLU A 103 16.74 -3.30 -14.42
N GLN A 104 16.87 -3.54 -15.75
CA GLN A 104 15.84 -3.11 -16.71
C GLN A 104 14.50 -3.83 -16.51
N ASP A 105 14.49 -5.06 -15.98
CA ASP A 105 13.23 -5.79 -15.72
C ASP A 105 12.44 -5.12 -14.58
N PHE A 106 13.13 -4.71 -13.52
CA PHE A 106 12.54 -3.96 -12.40
C PHE A 106 12.08 -2.57 -12.82
N TYR A 107 12.87 -1.90 -13.67
CA TYR A 107 12.45 -0.63 -14.25
C TYR A 107 11.17 -0.78 -15.09
N ASP A 108 11.13 -1.73 -16.02
CA ASP A 108 9.99 -1.93 -16.92
C ASP A 108 8.72 -2.29 -16.15
N MET A 109 8.83 -3.13 -15.11
CA MET A 109 7.72 -3.45 -14.21
C MET A 109 7.19 -2.20 -13.50
N ALA A 110 8.07 -1.47 -12.82
CA ALA A 110 7.68 -0.27 -12.09
C ALA A 110 7.14 0.82 -13.01
N TRP A 111 7.74 0.99 -14.19
CA TRP A 111 7.27 1.96 -15.17
C TRP A 111 5.87 1.65 -15.68
N ALA A 112 5.59 0.39 -16.02
CA ALA A 112 4.25 -0.03 -16.47
C ALA A 112 3.17 0.23 -15.41
N TYR A 113 3.49 0.01 -14.13
CA TYR A 113 2.60 0.39 -13.02
C TYR A 113 2.42 1.90 -12.93
N LEU A 114 3.51 2.68 -12.95
CA LEU A 114 3.46 4.14 -12.76
C LEU A 114 2.69 4.86 -13.87
N GLU A 115 2.74 4.36 -15.11
CA GLU A 115 1.87 4.85 -16.19
C GLU A 115 0.39 4.66 -15.90
N ARG A 116 0.00 3.52 -15.30
CA ARG A 116 -1.39 3.24 -14.89
C ARG A 116 -1.80 4.07 -13.68
N ALA A 117 -0.91 4.23 -12.71
CA ALA A 117 -1.14 5.09 -11.56
C ALA A 117 -1.39 6.55 -11.98
N ALA A 118 -0.60 7.06 -12.95
CA ALA A 118 -0.82 8.39 -13.52
C ALA A 118 -2.17 8.50 -14.22
N ALA A 119 -2.55 7.50 -15.02
CA ALA A 119 -3.85 7.46 -15.70
C ALA A 119 -5.03 7.41 -14.71
N ASP A 120 -4.82 6.85 -13.53
CA ASP A 120 -5.79 6.77 -12.43
C ASP A 120 -5.78 8.01 -11.50
N ASN A 121 -5.04 9.08 -11.86
CA ASN A 121 -4.86 10.29 -11.04
C ASN A 121 -4.25 10.02 -9.66
N VAL A 122 -3.36 9.05 -9.55
CA VAL A 122 -2.53 8.86 -8.37
C VAL A 122 -1.41 9.88 -8.38
N LEU A 123 -1.39 10.79 -7.39
CA LEU A 123 -0.36 11.84 -7.26
C LEU A 123 0.85 11.38 -6.46
N ARG A 124 0.61 10.48 -5.50
CA ARG A 124 1.62 9.89 -4.62
C ARG A 124 1.40 8.38 -4.56
N THR A 125 2.49 7.61 -4.71
CA THR A 125 2.47 6.16 -4.44
C THR A 125 3.63 5.76 -3.54
N GLU A 126 3.37 4.82 -2.62
CA GLU A 126 4.37 4.25 -1.71
C GLU A 126 4.36 2.74 -1.92
N MET A 127 5.26 2.30 -2.80
CA MET A 127 5.29 0.94 -3.33
C MET A 127 6.11 0.02 -2.43
N PHE A 128 5.53 -1.10 -2.02
CA PHE A 128 6.24 -2.20 -1.39
C PHE A 128 7.07 -2.95 -2.43
N PHE A 129 8.24 -3.45 -2.01
CA PHE A 129 9.02 -4.40 -2.80
C PHE A 129 9.68 -5.42 -1.88
N ASP A 130 9.81 -6.67 -2.38
CA ASP A 130 10.23 -7.83 -1.64
C ASP A 130 11.64 -8.28 -2.04
N PRO A 131 12.71 -7.64 -1.54
CA PRO A 131 14.06 -7.99 -2.00
C PRO A 131 14.44 -9.45 -1.74
N GLN A 132 13.91 -10.09 -0.68
CA GLN A 132 14.20 -11.50 -0.37
C GLN A 132 13.73 -12.44 -1.48
N THR A 133 12.60 -12.16 -2.13
CA THR A 133 12.10 -12.90 -3.30
C THR A 133 13.13 -12.95 -4.43
N HIS A 134 13.96 -11.94 -4.55
CA HIS A 134 14.94 -11.81 -5.63
C HIS A 134 16.35 -12.26 -5.20
N THR A 135 16.80 -11.85 -4.00
CA THR A 135 18.14 -12.16 -3.52
C THR A 135 18.35 -13.63 -3.26
N GLU A 136 17.35 -14.37 -2.82
CA GLU A 136 17.39 -15.84 -2.69
C GLU A 136 17.66 -16.55 -4.03
N ARG A 137 17.27 -15.94 -5.14
CA ARG A 137 17.54 -16.44 -6.51
C ARG A 137 18.86 -15.93 -7.09
N GLY A 138 19.69 -15.20 -6.31
CA GLY A 138 20.97 -14.68 -6.72
C GLY A 138 20.91 -13.33 -7.46
N VAL A 139 19.76 -12.64 -7.48
CA VAL A 139 19.68 -11.28 -7.99
C VAL A 139 20.24 -10.32 -6.93
N ALA A 140 21.18 -9.47 -7.32
CA ALA A 140 21.81 -8.54 -6.38
C ALA A 140 20.80 -7.48 -5.89
N MET A 141 20.86 -7.12 -4.61
CA MET A 141 20.06 -6.05 -4.00
C MET A 141 20.13 -4.75 -4.82
N GLN A 142 21.33 -4.40 -5.27
CA GLN A 142 21.56 -3.24 -6.13
C GLN A 142 20.71 -3.28 -7.40
N THR A 143 20.67 -4.42 -8.08
CA THR A 143 19.89 -4.62 -9.32
C THR A 143 18.41 -4.31 -9.12
N VAL A 144 17.84 -4.77 -8.01
CA VAL A 144 16.44 -4.53 -7.64
C VAL A 144 16.22 -3.04 -7.39
N ILE A 145 16.97 -2.46 -6.45
CA ILE A 145 16.76 -1.08 -6.01
C ILE A 145 17.07 -0.07 -7.12
N ASP A 146 18.12 -0.28 -7.90
CA ASP A 146 18.50 0.65 -8.99
C ASP A 146 17.38 0.72 -10.05
N GLY A 147 16.81 -0.42 -10.45
CA GLY A 147 15.74 -0.46 -11.43
C GLY A 147 14.47 0.24 -10.93
N LEU A 148 14.02 -0.10 -9.73
CA LEU A 148 12.82 0.50 -9.12
C LEU A 148 12.99 2.00 -8.87
N HIS A 149 14.10 2.41 -8.27
CA HIS A 149 14.36 3.83 -7.96
C HIS A 149 14.45 4.69 -9.22
N ARG A 150 15.11 4.20 -10.28
CA ARG A 150 15.15 4.90 -11.57
C ARG A 150 13.77 5.15 -12.14
N ALA A 151 12.86 4.17 -12.06
CA ALA A 151 11.47 4.35 -12.49
C ALA A 151 10.74 5.41 -11.64
N CYS A 152 10.96 5.44 -10.32
CA CYS A 152 10.40 6.48 -9.44
C CYS A 152 10.85 7.89 -9.83
N VAL A 153 12.14 8.07 -10.11
CA VAL A 153 12.71 9.35 -10.54
C VAL A 153 12.08 9.79 -11.86
N ASP A 154 12.05 8.90 -12.85
CA ASP A 154 11.49 9.17 -14.16
C ASP A 154 9.98 9.48 -14.10
N ALA A 155 9.22 8.81 -13.24
CA ALA A 155 7.79 9.04 -13.09
C ALA A 155 7.47 10.44 -12.54
N LYS A 156 8.27 10.93 -11.64
CA LYS A 156 8.12 12.31 -11.12
C LYS A 156 8.27 13.33 -12.23
N ASP A 157 9.26 13.17 -13.09
CA ASP A 157 9.58 14.12 -14.15
C ASP A 157 8.65 14.00 -15.37
N LYS A 158 8.27 12.76 -15.74
CA LYS A 158 7.55 12.48 -16.99
C LYS A 158 6.04 12.30 -16.80
N LEU A 159 5.61 11.80 -15.64
CA LEU A 159 4.20 11.48 -15.36
C LEU A 159 3.59 12.37 -14.27
N GLY A 160 4.41 13.10 -13.49
CA GLY A 160 3.96 13.90 -12.36
C GLY A 160 3.52 13.05 -11.15
N VAL A 161 3.94 11.79 -11.09
CA VAL A 161 3.67 10.88 -9.96
C VAL A 161 4.85 10.92 -8.99
N ASP A 162 4.61 11.30 -7.75
CA ASP A 162 5.61 11.25 -6.68
C ASP A 162 5.64 9.85 -6.06
N ALA A 163 6.61 9.02 -6.46
CA ALA A 163 6.73 7.63 -6.08
C ALA A 163 7.86 7.42 -5.06
N ALA A 164 7.63 6.55 -4.06
CA ALA A 164 8.64 6.12 -3.10
C ALA A 164 8.58 4.61 -2.87
N LEU A 165 9.70 4.05 -2.39
CA LEU A 165 9.85 2.62 -2.12
C LEU A 165 9.81 2.34 -0.61
N ILE A 166 9.15 1.24 -0.22
CA ILE A 166 9.17 0.66 1.12
C ILE A 166 9.68 -0.77 0.99
N LEU A 167 10.79 -1.08 1.67
CA LEU A 167 11.40 -2.40 1.67
C LEU A 167 10.61 -3.32 2.62
N CYS A 168 10.04 -4.40 2.13
CA CYS A 168 9.31 -5.35 2.96
C CYS A 168 10.14 -6.55 3.39
N PHE A 169 9.85 -7.04 4.60
CA PHE A 169 10.39 -8.27 5.12
C PHE A 169 9.32 -9.37 5.04
N LEU A 170 9.66 -10.49 4.39
CA LEU A 170 8.79 -11.64 4.27
C LEU A 170 8.63 -12.35 5.62
N ARG A 171 7.45 -12.23 6.24
CA ARG A 171 7.21 -12.67 7.63
C ARG A 171 7.24 -14.16 7.86
N HIS A 172 7.11 -14.97 6.79
CA HIS A 172 7.29 -16.42 6.87
C HIS A 172 8.76 -16.81 7.08
N LEU A 173 9.71 -15.95 6.71
CA LEU A 173 11.14 -16.13 6.96
C LEU A 173 11.51 -15.73 8.40
N SER A 174 12.78 -15.91 8.77
CA SER A 174 13.29 -15.56 10.09
C SER A 174 13.60 -14.07 10.24
N GLU A 175 13.56 -13.54 11.47
CA GLU A 175 14.05 -12.19 11.75
C GLU A 175 15.55 -12.01 11.39
N ALA A 176 16.34 -13.10 11.46
CA ALA A 176 17.75 -13.07 11.03
C ALA A 176 17.85 -12.76 9.52
N SER A 177 17.01 -13.39 8.70
CA SER A 177 16.94 -13.08 7.26
C SER A 177 16.52 -11.63 7.02
N ALA A 178 15.60 -11.08 7.81
CA ALA A 178 15.22 -9.67 7.71
C ALA A 178 16.39 -8.73 8.07
N PHE A 179 17.21 -9.07 9.06
CA PHE A 179 18.44 -8.31 9.36
C PHE A 179 19.46 -8.38 8.21
N GLU A 180 19.68 -9.54 7.64
CA GLU A 180 20.57 -9.69 6.47
C GLU A 180 20.08 -8.84 5.30
N THR A 181 18.79 -8.82 5.06
CA THR A 181 18.15 -7.99 4.02
C THR A 181 18.35 -6.50 4.31
N LEU A 182 18.09 -6.07 5.55
CA LEU A 182 18.29 -4.68 5.95
C LEU A 182 19.76 -4.25 5.73
N GLU A 183 20.72 -5.04 6.22
CA GLU A 183 22.15 -4.73 6.07
C GLU A 183 22.60 -4.66 4.59
N GLN A 184 22.08 -5.54 3.73
CA GLN A 184 22.32 -5.47 2.29
C GLN A 184 21.75 -4.22 1.64
N ALA A 185 20.63 -3.69 2.17
CA ALA A 185 19.96 -2.51 1.64
C ALA A 185 20.56 -1.18 2.15
N LEU A 186 21.28 -1.18 3.30
CA LEU A 186 21.84 0.06 3.88
C LEU A 186 22.70 0.91 2.91
N PRO A 187 23.52 0.35 2.00
CA PRO A 187 24.24 1.15 1.00
C PRO A 187 23.33 1.99 0.09
N PHE A 188 22.04 1.66 0.01
CA PHE A 188 21.03 2.30 -0.83
C PHE A 188 19.95 3.01 0.01
N ARG A 189 20.28 3.37 1.26
CA ARG A 189 19.33 3.89 2.26
C ARG A 189 18.59 5.16 1.80
N ASP A 190 19.17 5.92 0.91
CA ASP A 190 18.62 7.15 0.32
C ASP A 190 17.53 6.88 -0.75
N ARG A 191 17.29 5.62 -1.13
CA ARG A 191 16.41 5.23 -2.23
C ARG A 191 15.08 4.61 -1.77
N PHE A 192 14.92 4.35 -0.48
CA PHE A 192 13.66 3.88 0.10
C PHE A 192 13.36 4.64 1.39
N ILE A 193 12.07 4.83 1.69
CA ILE A 193 11.64 5.69 2.79
C ILE A 193 11.31 4.93 4.08
N GLY A 194 11.06 3.64 4.00
CA GLY A 194 10.59 2.85 5.12
C GLY A 194 10.81 1.36 4.93
N VAL A 195 10.40 0.61 5.96
CA VAL A 195 10.32 -0.85 5.94
C VAL A 195 8.91 -1.33 6.24
N GLY A 196 8.53 -2.46 5.65
CA GLY A 196 7.25 -3.13 5.85
C GLY A 196 7.41 -4.58 6.31
N LEU A 197 6.31 -5.19 6.71
CA LEU A 197 6.20 -6.60 7.05
C LEU A 197 5.01 -7.17 6.27
N ASP A 198 5.23 -8.18 5.42
CA ASP A 198 4.21 -8.74 4.54
C ASP A 198 4.29 -10.26 4.40
N SER A 199 3.65 -10.83 3.36
CA SER A 199 3.51 -12.26 3.12
C SER A 199 2.54 -12.95 4.10
N SER A 200 2.60 -14.28 4.20
CA SER A 200 1.66 -15.13 4.96
C SER A 200 1.45 -14.66 6.40
N GLU A 201 0.27 -14.12 6.70
CA GLU A 201 -0.01 -13.52 8.02
C GLU A 201 -0.24 -14.58 9.11
N LEU A 202 -1.06 -15.61 8.82
CA LEU A 202 -1.44 -16.62 9.80
C LEU A 202 -0.23 -17.46 10.27
N GLY A 203 -0.05 -17.51 11.59
CA GLY A 203 1.08 -18.22 12.22
C GLY A 203 2.40 -17.44 12.26
N HIS A 204 2.44 -16.23 11.72
CA HIS A 204 3.63 -15.36 11.68
C HIS A 204 3.35 -14.00 12.33
N PRO A 205 3.20 -13.94 13.68
CA PRO A 205 2.82 -12.71 14.37
C PRO A 205 3.91 -11.63 14.28
N PRO A 206 3.52 -10.33 14.30
CA PRO A 206 4.46 -9.20 14.14
C PRO A 206 5.60 -9.18 15.14
N GLU A 207 5.39 -9.56 16.40
CA GLU A 207 6.41 -9.54 17.45
C GLU A 207 7.67 -10.37 17.13
N LYS A 208 7.58 -11.31 16.20
CA LYS A 208 8.71 -12.06 15.67
C LYS A 208 9.79 -11.16 15.07
N PHE A 209 9.43 -9.94 14.63
CA PHE A 209 10.31 -8.97 13.95
C PHE A 209 10.64 -7.74 14.82
N ALA A 210 10.46 -7.84 16.15
CA ALA A 210 10.60 -6.71 17.06
C ALA A 210 11.95 -6.01 17.00
N ARG A 211 13.05 -6.76 16.85
CA ARG A 211 14.42 -6.20 16.87
C ARG A 211 14.79 -5.52 15.56
N VAL A 212 14.43 -6.12 14.41
CA VAL A 212 14.73 -5.51 13.11
C VAL A 212 13.91 -4.23 12.90
N PHE A 213 12.65 -4.18 13.37
CA PHE A 213 11.85 -2.95 13.37
C PHE A 213 12.40 -1.88 14.32
N ALA A 214 12.89 -2.26 15.51
CA ALA A 214 13.58 -1.34 16.40
C ALA A 214 14.83 -0.75 15.72
N ARG A 215 15.62 -1.60 15.05
CA ARG A 215 16.80 -1.15 14.29
C ARG A 215 16.43 -0.23 13.13
N SER A 216 15.39 -0.54 12.39
CA SER A 216 14.90 0.30 11.27
C SER A 216 14.46 1.68 11.76
N ARG A 217 13.80 1.75 12.92
CA ARG A 217 13.43 3.02 13.57
C ARG A 217 14.65 3.85 13.98
N GLU A 218 15.68 3.22 14.54
CA GLU A 218 16.94 3.90 14.86
C GLU A 218 17.61 4.51 13.63
N LEU A 219 17.44 3.89 12.47
CA LEU A 219 17.93 4.37 11.19
C LEU A 219 17.06 5.51 10.61
N GLY A 220 15.96 5.88 11.27
CA GLY A 220 15.04 6.91 10.81
C GLY A 220 14.17 6.48 9.61
N LEU A 221 13.91 5.18 9.48
CA LEU A 221 12.98 4.63 8.49
C LEU A 221 11.55 4.70 9.00
N HIS A 222 10.58 4.96 8.11
CA HIS A 222 9.18 4.75 8.39
C HIS A 222 8.88 3.26 8.56
N LEU A 223 7.89 2.94 9.40
CA LEU A 223 7.55 1.57 9.76
C LEU A 223 6.08 1.30 9.41
N VAL A 224 5.82 0.27 8.62
CA VAL A 224 4.48 -0.20 8.28
C VAL A 224 4.41 -1.73 8.43
N ALA A 225 3.23 -2.30 8.57
CA ALA A 225 3.07 -3.75 8.62
C ALA A 225 1.66 -4.18 8.21
N HIS A 226 1.58 -5.27 7.46
CA HIS A 226 0.35 -6.02 7.28
C HIS A 226 -0.07 -6.61 8.62
N ALA A 227 -1.26 -6.27 9.07
CA ALA A 227 -1.82 -6.81 10.30
C ALA A 227 -3.35 -6.72 10.27
N GLY A 228 -4.01 -7.84 10.56
CA GLY A 228 -5.47 -7.90 10.57
C GLY A 228 -6.07 -7.89 9.16
N GLU A 229 -5.43 -8.54 8.21
CA GLU A 229 -6.03 -8.97 6.95
C GLU A 229 -6.82 -10.26 7.17
N GLU A 230 -6.12 -11.38 7.39
CA GLU A 230 -6.66 -12.66 7.83
C GLU A 230 -6.47 -12.89 9.33
N GLY A 231 -5.41 -12.33 9.89
CA GLY A 231 -4.98 -12.50 11.28
C GLY A 231 -5.89 -11.77 12.28
N PRO A 232 -5.84 -12.17 13.56
CA PRO A 232 -6.70 -11.61 14.59
C PRO A 232 -6.32 -10.16 14.95
N PRO A 233 -7.24 -9.37 15.59
CA PRO A 233 -6.94 -8.03 16.10
C PRO A 233 -5.68 -7.95 16.98
N ALA A 234 -5.29 -9.06 17.64
CA ALA A 234 -4.05 -9.14 18.42
C ALA A 234 -2.79 -8.85 17.59
N TYR A 235 -2.81 -9.16 16.27
CA TYR A 235 -1.68 -8.84 15.40
C TYR A 235 -1.60 -7.33 15.11
N VAL A 236 -2.73 -6.66 15.00
CA VAL A 236 -2.76 -5.19 14.89
C VAL A 236 -2.23 -4.55 16.19
N TRP A 237 -2.66 -5.04 17.35
CA TRP A 237 -2.10 -4.60 18.64
C TRP A 237 -0.58 -4.81 18.71
N SER A 238 -0.09 -5.98 18.29
CA SER A 238 1.34 -6.29 18.27
C SER A 238 2.11 -5.38 17.30
N ALA A 239 1.60 -5.13 16.10
CA ALA A 239 2.22 -4.19 15.15
C ALA A 239 2.34 -2.78 15.76
N LEU A 240 1.29 -2.29 16.45
CA LEU A 240 1.30 -0.97 17.09
C LEU A 240 2.20 -0.93 18.33
N ASP A 241 2.14 -1.95 19.19
CA ASP A 241 2.76 -1.88 20.51
C ASP A 241 4.18 -2.45 20.54
N VAL A 242 4.50 -3.39 19.67
CA VAL A 242 5.83 -4.03 19.60
C VAL A 242 6.65 -3.44 18.45
N LEU A 243 6.13 -3.46 17.22
CA LEU A 243 6.85 -2.94 16.06
C LEU A 243 6.86 -1.40 16.03
N LYS A 244 5.86 -0.75 16.67
CA LYS A 244 5.68 0.72 16.66
C LYS A 244 5.48 1.27 15.26
N VAL A 245 4.67 0.57 14.46
CA VAL A 245 4.36 1.02 13.11
C VAL A 245 3.55 2.33 13.11
N GLU A 246 3.74 3.11 12.07
CA GLU A 246 3.05 4.38 11.84
C GLU A 246 1.77 4.20 11.01
N ARG A 247 1.65 3.05 10.30
CA ARG A 247 0.53 2.69 9.44
C ARG A 247 0.33 1.18 9.50
N ILE A 248 -0.92 0.74 9.48
CA ILE A 248 -1.32 -0.66 9.40
C ILE A 248 -1.78 -0.94 7.96
N ASP A 249 -1.22 -1.96 7.35
CA ASP A 249 -1.64 -2.40 6.04
C ASP A 249 -2.78 -3.42 6.20
N HIS A 250 -3.88 -3.23 5.45
CA HIS A 250 -5.23 -3.78 5.60
C HIS A 250 -5.96 -3.33 6.88
N GLY A 251 -5.77 -4.02 8.00
CA GLY A 251 -6.39 -3.71 9.29
C GLY A 251 -7.90 -4.01 9.38
N VAL A 252 -8.49 -4.71 8.40
CA VAL A 252 -9.94 -4.94 8.30
C VAL A 252 -10.51 -5.77 9.44
N GLN A 253 -9.70 -6.64 10.07
CA GLN A 253 -10.13 -7.42 11.24
C GLN A 253 -10.22 -6.59 12.52
N SER A 254 -9.79 -5.33 12.50
CA SER A 254 -9.87 -4.43 13.68
C SER A 254 -11.31 -4.20 14.16
N THR A 255 -12.30 -4.34 13.29
CA THR A 255 -13.73 -4.23 13.66
C THR A 255 -14.18 -5.26 14.70
N LYS A 256 -13.44 -6.37 14.85
CA LYS A 256 -13.71 -7.40 15.86
C LYS A 256 -13.26 -7.01 17.28
N ASP A 257 -12.60 -5.86 17.46
CA ASP A 257 -12.14 -5.35 18.75
C ASP A 257 -12.47 -3.85 18.91
N ALA A 258 -13.49 -3.56 19.70
CA ALA A 258 -13.94 -2.18 19.92
C ALA A 258 -12.91 -1.29 20.64
N ALA A 259 -11.97 -1.86 21.43
CA ALA A 259 -10.91 -1.10 22.07
C ALA A 259 -9.84 -0.71 21.04
N LEU A 260 -9.52 -1.62 20.13
CA LEU A 260 -8.62 -1.36 19.00
C LEU A 260 -9.20 -0.27 18.09
N MET A 261 -10.47 -0.37 17.70
CA MET A 261 -11.14 0.64 16.88
C MET A 261 -11.05 2.03 17.50
N ARG A 262 -11.33 2.15 18.81
CA ARG A 262 -11.19 3.43 19.51
C ARG A 262 -9.76 3.96 19.53
N ARG A 263 -8.78 3.07 19.68
CA ARG A 263 -7.36 3.45 19.63
C ARG A 263 -6.96 3.96 18.26
N LEU A 264 -7.25 3.20 17.21
CA LEU A 264 -6.93 3.57 15.82
C LEU A 264 -7.52 4.93 15.45
N ALA A 265 -8.80 5.17 15.80
CA ALA A 265 -9.46 6.46 15.57
C ALA A 265 -8.81 7.61 16.37
N LYS A 266 -8.53 7.38 17.68
CA LYS A 266 -7.94 8.39 18.57
C LYS A 266 -6.53 8.78 18.14
N ASP A 267 -5.69 7.79 17.82
CA ASP A 267 -4.28 7.99 17.48
C ASP A 267 -4.11 8.31 15.99
N ARG A 268 -5.21 8.29 15.22
CA ARG A 268 -5.27 8.55 13.77
C ARG A 268 -4.29 7.68 12.98
N ILE A 269 -4.22 6.39 13.33
CA ILE A 269 -3.39 5.42 12.62
C ILE A 269 -4.04 5.11 11.27
N PRO A 270 -3.36 5.33 10.12
CA PRO A 270 -3.93 4.99 8.83
C PRO A 270 -4.05 3.48 8.64
N LEU A 271 -5.17 3.05 8.02
CA LEU A 271 -5.40 1.69 7.55
C LEU A 271 -5.42 1.71 6.01
N THR A 272 -4.52 0.96 5.38
CA THR A 272 -4.46 0.88 3.91
C THR A 272 -5.27 -0.32 3.42
N VAL A 273 -6.58 -0.11 3.32
CA VAL A 273 -7.54 -1.16 2.96
C VAL A 273 -7.49 -1.46 1.47
N CYS A 274 -7.58 -2.75 1.11
CA CYS A 274 -7.51 -3.25 -0.26
C CYS A 274 -8.76 -4.06 -0.61
N PRO A 275 -9.87 -3.41 -1.02
CA PRO A 275 -11.17 -4.08 -1.11
C PRO A 275 -11.23 -5.23 -2.11
N LEU A 276 -10.65 -5.08 -3.31
CA LEU A 276 -10.65 -6.15 -4.32
C LEU A 276 -9.76 -7.32 -3.92
N SER A 277 -8.63 -7.07 -3.28
CA SER A 277 -7.77 -8.10 -2.67
C SER A 277 -8.54 -8.88 -1.61
N ASN A 278 -9.16 -8.18 -0.66
CA ASN A 278 -9.91 -8.82 0.41
C ASN A 278 -11.08 -9.67 -0.12
N LEU A 279 -11.68 -9.30 -1.25
CA LEU A 279 -12.66 -10.14 -1.94
C LEU A 279 -12.00 -11.36 -2.58
N LYS A 280 -10.93 -11.19 -3.34
CA LYS A 280 -10.25 -12.25 -4.09
C LYS A 280 -9.60 -13.30 -3.18
N LEU A 281 -9.11 -12.88 -2.03
CA LEU A 281 -8.53 -13.76 -0.99
C LEU A 281 -9.57 -14.32 -0.02
N CYS A 282 -10.86 -14.09 -0.30
CA CYS A 282 -11.99 -14.62 0.48
C CYS A 282 -12.03 -14.12 1.94
N VAL A 283 -11.43 -12.97 2.24
CA VAL A 283 -11.55 -12.31 3.55
C VAL A 283 -12.99 -11.83 3.77
N PHE A 284 -13.65 -11.39 2.69
CA PHE A 284 -15.08 -11.10 2.64
C PHE A 284 -15.75 -11.95 1.56
N PRO A 285 -16.99 -12.44 1.79
CA PRO A 285 -17.68 -13.32 0.84
C PRO A 285 -18.16 -12.58 -0.41
N ASP A 286 -18.46 -11.29 -0.28
CA ASP A 286 -18.77 -10.38 -1.37
C ASP A 286 -18.42 -8.94 -1.00
N LEU A 287 -18.24 -8.09 -2.00
CA LEU A 287 -17.80 -6.71 -1.81
C LEU A 287 -18.84 -5.83 -1.10
N GLY A 288 -20.13 -6.17 -1.19
CA GLY A 288 -21.21 -5.47 -0.48
C GLY A 288 -21.17 -5.67 1.03
N GLN A 289 -20.51 -6.73 1.50
CA GLN A 289 -20.31 -7.02 2.93
C GLN A 289 -18.98 -6.49 3.47
N HIS A 290 -18.19 -5.82 2.62
CA HIS A 290 -16.91 -5.23 3.05
C HIS A 290 -17.14 -4.13 4.09
N ASN A 291 -16.35 -4.15 5.17
CA ASN A 291 -16.53 -3.27 6.34
C ASN A 291 -15.95 -1.85 6.20
N LEU A 292 -15.55 -1.43 4.99
CA LEU A 292 -14.96 -0.10 4.76
C LEU A 292 -15.84 1.05 5.28
N ARG A 293 -17.17 0.96 5.09
CA ARG A 293 -18.11 1.94 5.65
C ARG A 293 -18.03 2.03 7.17
N GLU A 294 -18.00 0.88 7.84
CA GLU A 294 -17.92 0.80 9.31
C GLU A 294 -16.63 1.46 9.82
N LEU A 295 -15.49 1.23 9.16
CA LEU A 295 -14.22 1.86 9.49
C LEU A 295 -14.31 3.40 9.36
N LEU A 296 -14.90 3.90 8.27
CA LEU A 296 -15.08 5.35 8.05
C LEU A 296 -16.04 5.98 9.05
N ASP A 297 -17.18 5.33 9.32
CA ASP A 297 -18.21 5.82 10.26
C ASP A 297 -17.69 5.83 11.72
N ALA A 298 -16.76 4.92 12.05
CA ALA A 298 -16.04 4.91 13.33
C ALA A 298 -14.93 5.98 13.42
N GLY A 299 -14.71 6.77 12.37
CA GLY A 299 -13.74 7.86 12.33
C GLY A 299 -12.29 7.43 12.09
N LEU A 300 -12.05 6.22 11.58
CA LEU A 300 -10.72 5.75 11.25
C LEU A 300 -10.19 6.43 9.98
N VAL A 301 -8.86 6.52 9.89
CA VAL A 301 -8.15 7.01 8.70
C VAL A 301 -7.98 5.84 7.73
N ALA A 302 -9.09 5.32 7.18
CA ALA A 302 -9.06 4.28 6.18
C ALA A 302 -8.83 4.86 4.78
N THR A 303 -8.09 4.15 3.94
CA THR A 303 -7.82 4.46 2.55
C THR A 303 -8.22 3.29 1.65
N VAL A 304 -8.25 3.48 0.33
CA VAL A 304 -8.46 2.42 -0.65
C VAL A 304 -7.19 2.27 -1.48
N ASN A 305 -6.76 1.03 -1.71
CA ASN A 305 -5.54 0.69 -2.43
C ASN A 305 -5.77 -0.56 -3.30
N SER A 306 -4.82 -0.87 -4.18
CA SER A 306 -4.98 -1.99 -5.12
C SER A 306 -4.30 -3.28 -4.70
N ASP A 307 -3.30 -3.23 -3.80
CA ASP A 307 -2.52 -4.38 -3.31
C ASP A 307 -1.67 -5.01 -4.43
N ASP A 308 -2.17 -6.04 -5.09
CA ASP A 308 -1.55 -6.71 -6.24
C ASP A 308 -2.47 -6.57 -7.47
N PRO A 309 -2.46 -5.39 -8.13
CA PRO A 309 -3.50 -5.01 -9.10
C PRO A 309 -3.62 -5.94 -10.30
N ALA A 310 -2.51 -6.55 -10.75
CA ALA A 310 -2.52 -7.49 -11.87
C ALA A 310 -3.20 -8.82 -11.53
N TYR A 311 -3.24 -9.18 -10.24
CA TYR A 311 -3.79 -10.45 -9.74
C TYR A 311 -5.21 -10.31 -9.20
N PHE A 312 -5.53 -9.18 -8.57
CA PHE A 312 -6.80 -9.01 -7.84
C PHE A 312 -7.88 -8.27 -8.64
N GLY A 313 -7.61 -7.93 -9.90
CA GLY A 313 -8.65 -7.51 -10.84
C GLY A 313 -8.83 -6.01 -10.96
N GLY A 314 -7.82 -5.22 -10.59
CA GLY A 314 -7.84 -3.80 -10.95
C GLY A 314 -6.96 -2.88 -10.13
N TYR A 315 -6.61 -1.78 -10.78
CA TYR A 315 -5.86 -0.66 -10.23
C TYR A 315 -6.78 0.27 -9.41
N MET A 316 -6.30 1.45 -9.06
CA MET A 316 -7.00 2.35 -8.14
C MET A 316 -8.42 2.71 -8.56
N ASN A 317 -8.63 3.06 -9.83
CA ASN A 317 -9.97 3.43 -10.30
C ASN A 317 -10.96 2.26 -10.24
N GLN A 318 -10.53 1.02 -10.54
CA GLN A 318 -11.37 -0.16 -10.39
C GLN A 318 -11.69 -0.44 -8.92
N ASN A 319 -10.70 -0.34 -8.02
CA ASN A 319 -10.93 -0.49 -6.58
C ASN A 319 -11.98 0.49 -6.08
N PHE A 320 -11.88 1.77 -6.42
CA PHE A 320 -12.86 2.77 -6.04
C PHE A 320 -14.25 2.48 -6.66
N THR A 321 -14.32 2.32 -7.97
CA THR A 321 -15.60 2.23 -8.67
C THR A 321 -16.38 0.98 -8.28
N GLN A 322 -15.73 -0.19 -8.19
CA GLN A 322 -16.39 -1.44 -7.82
C GLN A 322 -16.81 -1.43 -6.34
N THR A 323 -15.95 -0.94 -5.43
CA THR A 323 -16.28 -0.83 -4.01
C THR A 323 -17.46 0.11 -3.78
N PHE A 324 -17.47 1.27 -4.42
CA PHE A 324 -18.57 2.23 -4.28
C PHE A 324 -19.90 1.70 -4.83
N ALA A 325 -19.84 1.03 -5.99
CA ALA A 325 -21.03 0.41 -6.56
C ALA A 325 -21.62 -0.68 -5.65
N ALA A 326 -20.76 -1.49 -5.02
CA ALA A 326 -21.20 -2.59 -4.15
C ALA A 326 -21.67 -2.13 -2.76
N THR A 327 -21.01 -1.12 -2.17
CA THR A 327 -21.24 -0.69 -0.79
C THR A 327 -22.21 0.50 -0.68
N GLY A 328 -22.55 1.15 -1.80
CA GLY A 328 -23.41 2.35 -1.81
C GLY A 328 -22.76 3.57 -1.13
N LEU A 329 -21.42 3.65 -1.10
CA LEU A 329 -20.69 4.83 -0.66
C LEU A 329 -20.94 6.00 -1.62
N GLY A 330 -20.96 7.23 -1.10
CA GLY A 330 -21.23 8.45 -1.89
C GLY A 330 -20.05 9.42 -1.92
N ALA A 331 -20.24 10.58 -2.56
CA ALA A 331 -19.21 11.58 -2.79
C ALA A 331 -18.46 12.01 -1.51
N ARG A 332 -19.17 12.13 -0.37
CA ARG A 332 -18.54 12.41 0.93
C ARG A 332 -17.46 11.37 1.30
N HIS A 333 -17.78 10.09 1.10
CA HIS A 333 -16.83 9.02 1.41
C HIS A 333 -15.65 9.02 0.42
N ALA A 334 -15.90 9.37 -0.85
CA ALA A 334 -14.84 9.52 -1.85
C ALA A 334 -13.84 10.60 -1.44
N TRP A 335 -14.33 11.77 -1.03
CA TRP A 335 -13.47 12.84 -0.51
C TRP A 335 -12.70 12.39 0.73
N GLN A 336 -13.37 11.76 1.68
CA GLN A 336 -12.77 11.29 2.93
C GLN A 336 -11.64 10.27 2.67
N LEU A 337 -11.87 9.28 1.81
CA LEU A 337 -10.87 8.26 1.45
C LEU A 337 -9.66 8.87 0.74
N ALA A 338 -9.89 9.79 -0.21
CA ALA A 338 -8.81 10.48 -0.90
C ALA A 338 -8.02 11.41 0.06
N ALA A 339 -8.70 12.18 0.91
CA ALA A 339 -8.05 13.02 1.91
C ALA A 339 -7.25 12.18 2.93
N ASN A 340 -7.82 11.06 3.40
CA ASN A 340 -7.13 10.11 4.27
C ASN A 340 -5.87 9.52 3.61
N SER A 341 -5.89 9.26 2.29
CA SER A 341 -4.72 8.73 1.59
C SER A 341 -3.56 9.73 1.58
N PHE A 342 -3.86 11.02 1.44
CA PHE A 342 -2.83 12.06 1.57
C PHE A 342 -2.37 12.25 3.01
N GLU A 343 -3.28 12.16 3.99
CA GLU A 343 -2.92 12.22 5.41
C GLU A 343 -1.99 11.07 5.81
N GLY A 344 -2.29 9.85 5.37
CA GLY A 344 -1.53 8.63 5.68
C GLY A 344 -0.21 8.50 4.92
N SER A 345 0.06 9.33 3.91
CA SER A 345 1.31 9.28 3.14
C SER A 345 2.51 9.85 3.91
N PHE A 346 3.70 9.37 3.61
CA PHE A 346 4.96 9.81 4.22
C PHE A 346 5.60 10.96 3.43
N VAL A 347 4.82 12.02 3.22
CA VAL A 347 5.30 13.26 2.61
C VAL A 347 5.19 14.43 3.57
N GLU A 348 5.91 15.51 3.28
CA GLU A 348 5.90 16.72 4.08
C GLU A 348 4.51 17.37 4.11
N ALA A 349 4.20 18.04 5.22
CA ALA A 349 2.93 18.69 5.47
C ALA A 349 2.49 19.65 4.37
N ALA A 350 3.42 20.33 3.72
CA ALA A 350 3.12 21.25 2.61
C ALA A 350 2.60 20.49 1.38
N ALA A 351 3.18 19.33 1.07
CA ALA A 351 2.72 18.50 -0.04
C ALA A 351 1.33 17.92 0.24
N LYS A 352 1.06 17.43 1.48
CA LYS A 352 -0.28 16.98 1.88
C LYS A 352 -1.34 18.07 1.65
N ARG A 353 -1.06 19.30 2.05
CA ARG A 353 -1.98 20.44 1.83
C ARG A 353 -2.24 20.67 0.34
N ALA A 354 -1.19 20.72 -0.46
CA ALA A 354 -1.32 20.94 -1.90
C ALA A 354 -2.16 19.83 -2.59
N TYR A 355 -2.01 18.57 -2.16
CA TYR A 355 -2.82 17.46 -2.67
C TYR A 355 -4.30 17.61 -2.27
N VAL A 356 -4.59 17.99 -1.02
CA VAL A 356 -5.97 18.23 -0.56
C VAL A 356 -6.59 19.44 -1.26
N ASP A 357 -5.83 20.50 -1.51
CA ASP A 357 -6.32 21.66 -2.26
C ASP A 357 -6.72 21.26 -3.69
N ARG A 358 -5.89 20.46 -4.37
CA ARG A 358 -6.21 19.90 -5.70
C ARG A 358 -7.43 18.98 -5.66
N LEU A 359 -7.59 18.17 -4.60
CA LEU A 359 -8.79 17.35 -4.39
C LEU A 359 -10.05 18.24 -4.31
N ASN A 360 -10.00 19.30 -3.53
CA ASN A 360 -11.11 20.24 -3.37
C ASN A 360 -11.49 20.93 -4.69
N GLU A 361 -10.51 21.34 -5.50
CA GLU A 361 -10.75 21.93 -6.83
C GLU A 361 -11.53 20.96 -7.73
N VAL A 362 -11.17 19.69 -7.76
CA VAL A 362 -11.89 18.67 -8.53
C VAL A 362 -13.32 18.52 -8.03
N PHE A 363 -13.52 18.40 -6.72
CA PHE A 363 -14.85 18.26 -6.13
C PHE A 363 -15.74 19.49 -6.41
N GLN A 364 -15.20 20.70 -6.38
CA GLN A 364 -15.90 21.94 -6.78
C GLN A 364 -16.36 21.89 -8.23
N GLY A 365 -15.55 21.33 -9.14
CA GLY A 365 -15.90 21.16 -10.56
C GLY A 365 -17.02 20.14 -10.83
N PHE A 366 -17.32 19.27 -9.85
CA PHE A 366 -18.39 18.28 -9.92
C PHE A 366 -19.66 18.68 -9.15
N ALA A 367 -19.63 19.67 -8.29
CA ALA A 367 -20.76 20.15 -7.47
C ALA A 367 -21.89 20.87 -8.25
#